data_93afab2f407ec576859044bf7b2a90a2
#
_entry.id   93afab2f407ec576859044bf7b2a90a2
#
_cell.length_a   1.000
_cell.length_b   1.000
_cell.length_c   1.000
_cell.angle_alpha   90.00
_cell.angle_beta   90.00
_cell.angle_gamma   90.00
#
_symmetry.space_group_name_H-M   'P 1'
#
loop_
_entity.id
_entity.type
_entity.pdbx_description
1 polymer ?
#
loop_
_entity_poly.entity_id
_entity_poly.type
_entity_poly.pdbx_seq_one_letter_code
_entity_poly.pdbx_strand_id
1 'polypeptide(L)'
;VISVGHDSRISAERIKSDVIDALSFFGLEIKDCALASTPAMFMTTKMLGCDGAVQITASHHPWDRNGLKFFTPDGGLSGDEIKSILEYAEEHESGSCPERLNLQEVDFMSVYCEHLCNMIRKGVKSDDYERPLKGLKIVVDAGNGVGGFYAEKVLSPLGADTTGSRYLEPDGMFPNHIPNPENETAMNSVREATLGAKADLGVIFDTDVDRGGCVSSDGREINRNALVALAAVIALENNPGGTVVTDSVTS
;
A
#
# COMPACT_ATOMS: atom_id res chain seq x y z
N VAL A 1 -21.69 2.58 -2.95
CA VAL A 1 -20.74 1.48 -3.22
C VAL A 1 -19.55 1.60 -2.30
N ILE A 2 -19.20 0.53 -1.56
CA ILE A 2 -18.05 0.50 -0.66
C ILE A 2 -17.08 -0.59 -1.14
N SER A 3 -15.80 -0.25 -1.26
CA SER A 3 -14.76 -1.25 -1.48
C SER A 3 -14.16 -1.72 -0.16
N VAL A 4 -13.82 -3.01 -0.07
CA VAL A 4 -13.21 -3.63 1.10
C VAL A 4 -11.96 -4.38 0.66
N GLY A 5 -10.85 -4.13 1.33
CA GLY A 5 -9.59 -4.85 1.12
C GLY A 5 -8.88 -5.11 2.44
N HIS A 6 -7.80 -5.88 2.39
CA HIS A 6 -7.04 -6.22 3.59
C HIS A 6 -5.55 -6.40 3.30
N ASP A 7 -4.73 -6.30 4.34
CA ASP A 7 -3.31 -6.66 4.31
C ASP A 7 -3.09 -8.17 4.49
N SER A 8 -1.83 -8.59 4.67
CA SER A 8 -1.45 -10.00 4.75
C SER A 8 -1.74 -10.69 6.09
N ARG A 9 -2.33 -10.01 7.08
CA ARG A 9 -2.56 -10.57 8.43
C ARG A 9 -3.48 -11.78 8.41
N ILE A 10 -3.18 -12.78 9.25
CA ILE A 10 -3.95 -14.05 9.33
C ILE A 10 -5.40 -13.84 9.76
N SER A 11 -5.69 -12.78 10.51
CA SER A 11 -7.04 -12.42 10.97
C SER A 11 -7.86 -11.65 9.95
N ALA A 12 -7.24 -11.20 8.84
CA ALA A 12 -7.84 -10.29 7.88
C ALA A 12 -9.11 -10.86 7.24
N GLU A 13 -9.10 -12.12 6.82
CA GLU A 13 -10.27 -12.76 6.19
C GLU A 13 -11.48 -12.83 7.13
N ARG A 14 -11.26 -13.14 8.42
CA ARG A 14 -12.34 -13.14 9.41
C ARG A 14 -12.93 -11.75 9.58
N ILE A 15 -12.08 -10.75 9.77
CA ILE A 15 -12.53 -9.36 9.96
C ILE A 15 -13.21 -8.85 8.68
N LYS A 16 -12.69 -9.20 7.49
CA LYS A 16 -13.32 -8.88 6.21
C LYS A 16 -14.74 -9.43 6.14
N SER A 17 -14.92 -10.70 6.55
CA SER A 17 -16.26 -11.30 6.62
C SER A 17 -17.20 -10.50 7.50
N ASP A 18 -16.77 -10.11 8.71
CA ASP A 18 -17.58 -9.33 9.64
C ASP A 18 -17.93 -7.93 9.06
N VAL A 19 -16.96 -7.26 8.41
CA VAL A 19 -17.17 -5.97 7.74
C VAL A 19 -18.16 -6.09 6.58
N ILE A 20 -18.01 -7.11 5.74
CA ILE A 20 -18.93 -7.36 4.60
C ILE A 20 -20.35 -7.66 5.11
N ASP A 21 -20.49 -8.46 6.17
CA ASP A 21 -21.80 -8.75 6.76
C ASP A 21 -22.48 -7.49 7.30
N ALA A 22 -21.74 -6.63 8.00
CA ALA A 22 -22.25 -5.37 8.50
C ALA A 22 -22.70 -4.43 7.35
N LEU A 23 -21.86 -4.26 6.32
CA LEU A 23 -22.20 -3.44 5.16
C LEU A 23 -23.41 -3.99 4.39
N SER A 24 -23.50 -5.33 4.25
CA SER A 24 -24.63 -6.01 3.60
C SER A 24 -25.92 -5.83 4.36
N PHE A 25 -25.86 -5.81 5.70
CA PHE A 25 -27.04 -5.55 6.54
C PHE A 25 -27.69 -4.19 6.24
N PHE A 26 -26.88 -3.20 5.88
CA PHE A 26 -27.37 -1.88 5.45
C PHE A 26 -27.71 -1.80 3.95
N GLY A 27 -27.69 -2.92 3.23
CA GLY A 27 -28.05 -3.00 1.81
C GLY A 27 -27.07 -2.33 0.86
N LEU A 28 -25.81 -2.14 1.28
CA LEU A 28 -24.79 -1.48 0.45
C LEU A 28 -24.27 -2.41 -0.65
N GLU A 29 -23.89 -1.84 -1.77
CA GLU A 29 -23.11 -2.53 -2.81
C GLU A 29 -21.65 -2.60 -2.37
N ILE A 30 -21.07 -3.80 -2.42
CA ILE A 30 -19.74 -4.07 -1.89
C ILE A 30 -18.83 -4.61 -2.99
N LYS A 31 -17.64 -4.03 -3.13
CA LYS A 31 -16.56 -4.54 -3.97
C LYS A 31 -15.45 -5.11 -3.08
N ASP A 32 -15.35 -6.45 -3.03
CA ASP A 32 -14.25 -7.15 -2.34
C ASP A 32 -13.02 -7.12 -3.23
N CYS A 33 -12.01 -6.37 -2.80
CA CYS A 33 -10.72 -6.24 -3.48
C CYS A 33 -9.67 -7.24 -2.93
N ALA A 34 -10.05 -8.10 -2.00
CA ALA A 34 -9.18 -9.10 -1.38
C ALA A 34 -7.88 -8.50 -0.80
N LEU A 35 -6.73 -9.17 -1.00
CA LEU A 35 -5.43 -8.69 -0.58
C LEU A 35 -5.03 -7.45 -1.37
N ALA A 36 -4.94 -6.30 -0.71
CA ALA A 36 -4.65 -5.02 -1.33
C ALA A 36 -3.79 -4.12 -0.43
N SER A 37 -3.04 -3.22 -1.06
CA SER A 37 -2.32 -2.18 -0.32
C SER A 37 -3.24 -1.02 0.08
N THR A 38 -2.91 -0.33 1.16
CA THR A 38 -3.66 0.85 1.62
C THR A 38 -3.78 1.94 0.53
N PRO A 39 -2.71 2.31 -0.22
CA PRO A 39 -2.85 3.25 -1.33
C PRO A 39 -3.77 2.73 -2.45
N ALA A 40 -3.76 1.43 -2.74
CA ALA A 40 -4.67 0.85 -3.72
C ALA A 40 -6.12 1.01 -3.27
N MET A 41 -6.44 0.73 -2.01
CA MET A 41 -7.80 0.88 -1.50
C MET A 41 -8.29 2.32 -1.56
N PHE A 42 -7.46 3.30 -1.25
CA PHE A 42 -7.81 4.70 -1.49
C PHE A 42 -8.14 4.95 -2.98
N MET A 43 -7.35 4.39 -3.89
CA MET A 43 -7.54 4.58 -5.34
C MET A 43 -8.83 3.94 -5.87
N THR A 44 -9.46 3.00 -5.16
CA THR A 44 -10.79 2.49 -5.56
C THR A 44 -11.85 3.58 -5.58
N THR A 45 -11.77 4.56 -4.69
CA THR A 45 -12.69 5.71 -4.67
C THR A 45 -12.55 6.61 -5.92
N LYS A 46 -11.36 6.63 -6.52
CA LYS A 46 -11.05 7.43 -7.71
C LYS A 46 -11.24 6.65 -9.02
N MET A 47 -10.86 5.37 -9.02
CA MET A 47 -10.79 4.59 -10.26
C MET A 47 -12.00 3.66 -10.48
N LEU A 48 -12.66 3.23 -9.40
CA LEU A 48 -13.89 2.43 -9.47
C LEU A 48 -15.15 3.21 -9.12
N GLY A 49 -15.01 4.49 -8.77
CA GLY A 49 -16.12 5.35 -8.38
C GLY A 49 -16.81 4.88 -7.10
N CYS A 50 -16.08 4.24 -6.17
CA CYS A 50 -16.63 3.89 -4.87
C CYS A 50 -16.84 5.14 -4.01
N ASP A 51 -17.97 5.19 -3.30
CA ASP A 51 -18.29 6.28 -2.36
C ASP A 51 -17.41 6.24 -1.12
N GLY A 52 -16.85 5.05 -0.80
CA GLY A 52 -15.91 4.84 0.27
C GLY A 52 -15.09 3.57 0.11
N ALA A 53 -14.04 3.45 0.91
CA ALA A 53 -13.21 2.27 0.97
C ALA A 53 -12.84 1.93 2.42
N VAL A 54 -12.76 0.65 2.72
CA VAL A 54 -12.31 0.11 4.00
C VAL A 54 -11.08 -0.76 3.76
N GLN A 55 -9.96 -0.40 4.39
CA GLN A 55 -8.76 -1.24 4.42
C GLN A 55 -8.59 -1.85 5.81
N ILE A 56 -8.57 -3.17 5.86
CA ILE A 56 -8.34 -3.94 7.08
C ILE A 56 -6.84 -4.10 7.24
N THR A 57 -6.27 -3.36 8.18
CA THR A 57 -4.81 -3.33 8.44
C THR A 57 -4.53 -2.73 9.80
N ALA A 58 -3.46 -3.18 10.44
CA ALA A 58 -2.87 -2.50 11.59
C ALA A 58 -1.48 -1.91 11.22
N SER A 59 -1.23 -1.66 9.93
CA SER A 59 0.03 -1.09 9.43
C SER A 59 1.23 -1.91 9.95
N HIS A 60 2.26 -1.28 10.48
CA HIS A 60 3.49 -1.90 10.99
C HIS A 60 3.38 -2.55 12.39
N HIS A 61 2.19 -2.58 12.98
CA HIS A 61 2.00 -3.20 14.29
C HIS A 61 2.19 -4.74 14.24
N PRO A 62 2.46 -5.40 15.38
CA PRO A 62 2.60 -6.85 15.48
C PRO A 62 1.44 -7.63 14.84
N TRP A 63 1.68 -8.89 14.52
CA TRP A 63 0.77 -9.77 13.80
C TRP A 63 -0.60 -9.95 14.46
N ASP A 64 -0.68 -9.81 15.79
CA ASP A 64 -1.88 -9.97 16.63
C ASP A 64 -2.73 -8.69 16.72
N ARG A 65 -2.30 -7.59 16.12
CA ARG A 65 -3.04 -6.33 16.06
C ARG A 65 -3.86 -6.23 14.80
N ASN A 66 -5.01 -5.57 14.92
CA ASN A 66 -5.92 -5.31 13.82
C ASN A 66 -6.38 -3.85 13.85
N GLY A 67 -6.86 -3.38 12.72
CA GLY A 67 -7.43 -2.05 12.58
C GLY A 67 -8.18 -1.89 11.27
N LEU A 68 -8.88 -0.79 11.15
CA LEU A 68 -9.60 -0.40 9.95
C LEU A 68 -9.18 1.01 9.56
N LYS A 69 -8.84 1.22 8.31
CA LYS A 69 -8.66 2.55 7.71
C LYS A 69 -9.82 2.81 6.77
N PHE A 70 -10.37 4.01 6.83
CA PHE A 70 -11.52 4.41 6.04
C PHE A 70 -11.15 5.56 5.11
N PHE A 71 -11.64 5.49 3.89
CA PHE A 71 -11.41 6.49 2.87
C PHE A 71 -12.72 6.92 2.21
N THR A 72 -12.77 8.19 1.86
CA THR A 72 -13.74 8.76 0.92
C THR A 72 -13.00 9.25 -0.33
N PRO A 73 -13.69 9.70 -1.37
CA PRO A 73 -13.04 10.36 -2.50
C PRO A 73 -12.18 11.57 -2.11
N ASP A 74 -12.43 12.20 -0.97
CA ASP A 74 -11.68 13.38 -0.51
C ASP A 74 -10.43 13.03 0.32
N GLY A 75 -10.30 11.77 0.76
CA GLY A 75 -9.14 11.30 1.53
C GLY A 75 -9.51 10.34 2.64
N GLY A 76 -8.58 10.14 3.58
CA GLY A 76 -8.83 9.41 4.82
C GLY A 76 -9.75 10.21 5.75
N LEU A 77 -10.53 9.51 6.56
CA LEU A 77 -11.42 10.15 7.54
C LEU A 77 -10.60 10.89 8.61
N SER A 78 -11.14 12.01 9.04
CA SER A 78 -10.61 12.80 10.17
C SER A 78 -10.84 12.10 11.51
N GLY A 79 -10.11 12.53 12.55
CA GLY A 79 -10.29 11.99 13.91
C GLY A 79 -11.71 12.16 14.44
N ASP A 80 -12.39 13.26 14.12
CA ASP A 80 -13.77 13.50 14.54
C ASP A 80 -14.76 12.57 13.83
N GLU A 81 -14.55 12.29 12.54
CA GLU A 81 -15.36 11.34 11.79
C GLU A 81 -15.18 9.90 12.32
N ILE A 82 -13.94 9.50 12.61
CA ILE A 82 -13.65 8.19 13.24
C ILE A 82 -14.33 8.11 14.61
N LYS A 83 -14.26 9.18 15.42
CA LYS A 83 -14.94 9.21 16.71
C LYS A 83 -16.46 9.04 16.58
N SER A 84 -17.08 9.70 15.61
CA SER A 84 -18.51 9.55 15.33
C SER A 84 -18.89 8.11 14.94
N ILE A 85 -18.03 7.42 14.16
CA ILE A 85 -18.22 6.01 13.83
C ILE A 85 -18.17 5.13 15.09
N LEU A 86 -17.22 5.38 15.99
CA LEU A 86 -17.08 4.61 17.23
C LEU A 86 -18.27 4.84 18.16
N GLU A 87 -18.72 6.09 18.35
CA GLU A 87 -19.90 6.44 19.15
C GLU A 87 -21.16 5.75 18.59
N TYR A 88 -21.34 5.78 17.25
CA TYR A 88 -22.44 5.08 16.61
C TYR A 88 -22.38 3.55 16.86
N ALA A 89 -21.20 2.95 16.77
CA ALA A 89 -21.00 1.53 16.96
C ALA A 89 -21.28 1.09 18.43
N GLU A 90 -21.03 1.97 19.41
CA GLU A 90 -21.33 1.71 20.82
C GLU A 90 -22.86 1.72 21.10
N GLU A 91 -23.62 2.52 20.35
CA GLU A 91 -25.07 2.68 20.53
C GLU A 91 -25.90 1.69 19.72
N HIS A 92 -25.31 1.05 18.71
CA HIS A 92 -26.03 0.21 17.77
C HIS A 92 -25.40 -1.18 17.63
N GLU A 93 -26.20 -2.21 17.87
CA GLU A 93 -25.80 -3.59 17.54
C GLU A 93 -26.00 -3.85 16.05
N SER A 94 -24.98 -4.37 15.37
CA SER A 94 -25.13 -4.83 14.01
C SER A 94 -25.84 -6.17 13.96
N GLY A 95 -26.79 -6.30 13.03
CA GLY A 95 -27.37 -7.60 12.69
C GLY A 95 -26.44 -8.38 11.74
N SER A 96 -26.53 -9.71 11.77
CA SER A 96 -25.92 -10.53 10.72
C SER A 96 -26.81 -10.54 9.48
N CYS A 97 -26.21 -10.38 8.29
CA CYS A 97 -26.92 -10.55 7.03
C CYS A 97 -26.55 -11.90 6.41
N PRO A 98 -27.47 -12.89 6.38
CA PRO A 98 -27.16 -14.21 5.81
C PRO A 98 -27.02 -14.20 4.27
N GLU A 99 -27.52 -13.16 3.60
CA GLU A 99 -27.49 -13.03 2.14
C GLU A 99 -26.67 -11.79 1.73
N ARG A 100 -25.50 -12.03 1.14
CA ARG A 100 -24.62 -10.98 0.60
C ARG A 100 -25.00 -10.67 -0.86
N LEU A 101 -26.19 -10.16 -1.08
CA LEU A 101 -26.81 -10.02 -2.42
C LEU A 101 -26.04 -9.08 -3.36
N ASN A 102 -25.31 -8.11 -2.82
CA ASN A 102 -24.65 -7.05 -3.59
C ASN A 102 -23.13 -7.11 -3.44
N LEU A 103 -22.54 -8.29 -3.22
CA LEU A 103 -21.11 -8.50 -3.11
C LEU A 103 -20.51 -8.89 -4.47
N GLN A 104 -19.50 -8.15 -4.92
CA GLN A 104 -18.73 -8.41 -6.12
C GLN A 104 -17.24 -8.53 -5.77
N GLU A 105 -16.61 -9.63 -6.19
CA GLU A 105 -15.15 -9.75 -6.17
C GLU A 105 -14.54 -8.96 -7.33
N VAL A 106 -13.48 -8.18 -7.03
CA VAL A 106 -12.82 -7.30 -8.01
C VAL A 106 -11.31 -7.44 -7.92
N ASP A 107 -10.67 -7.86 -8.99
CA ASP A 107 -9.19 -7.81 -9.11
C ASP A 107 -8.72 -6.36 -9.35
N PHE A 108 -8.80 -5.55 -8.29
CA PHE A 108 -8.37 -4.17 -8.36
C PHE A 108 -6.86 -4.02 -8.38
N MET A 109 -6.12 -4.96 -7.76
CA MET A 109 -4.66 -4.87 -7.72
C MET A 109 -4.03 -4.95 -9.11
N SER A 110 -4.62 -5.70 -10.06
CA SER A 110 -4.14 -5.69 -11.44
C SER A 110 -4.32 -4.31 -12.11
N VAL A 111 -5.46 -3.66 -11.91
CA VAL A 111 -5.74 -2.30 -12.40
C VAL A 111 -4.79 -1.29 -11.78
N TYR A 112 -4.55 -1.40 -10.47
CA TYR A 112 -3.65 -0.52 -9.73
C TYR A 112 -2.19 -0.68 -10.17
N CYS A 113 -1.70 -1.92 -10.37
CA CYS A 113 -0.36 -2.18 -10.87
C CYS A 113 -0.15 -1.58 -12.28
N GLU A 114 -1.13 -1.71 -13.17
CA GLU A 114 -1.06 -1.09 -14.50
C GLU A 114 -1.01 0.45 -14.40
N HIS A 115 -1.79 1.03 -13.50
CA HIS A 115 -1.74 2.47 -13.22
C HIS A 115 -0.33 2.90 -12.78
N LEU A 116 0.29 2.17 -11.84
CA LEU A 116 1.67 2.44 -11.40
C LEU A 116 2.67 2.31 -12.55
N CYS A 117 2.58 1.24 -13.35
CA CYS A 117 3.43 1.07 -14.53
C CYS A 117 3.32 2.27 -15.49
N ASN A 118 2.10 2.74 -15.74
CA ASN A 118 1.86 3.88 -16.61
C ASN A 118 2.41 5.20 -16.03
N MET A 119 2.34 5.38 -14.70
CA MET A 119 2.97 6.52 -14.03
C MET A 119 4.49 6.50 -14.19
N ILE A 120 5.13 5.34 -13.99
CA ILE A 120 6.58 5.18 -14.13
C ILE A 120 7.01 5.40 -15.58
N ARG A 121 6.31 4.81 -16.57
CA ARG A 121 6.58 5.03 -17.99
C ARG A 121 6.58 6.52 -18.37
N LYS A 122 5.59 7.25 -17.88
CA LYS A 122 5.47 8.70 -18.12
C LYS A 122 6.54 9.51 -17.39
N GLY A 123 6.90 9.10 -16.18
CA GLY A 123 7.84 9.84 -15.32
C GLY A 123 9.30 9.67 -15.74
N VAL A 124 9.72 8.47 -16.12
CA VAL A 124 11.14 8.16 -16.40
C VAL A 124 11.62 8.77 -17.73
N LYS A 125 10.72 9.03 -18.69
CA LYS A 125 11.06 9.63 -20.01
C LYS A 125 12.18 8.88 -20.75
N SER A 126 12.17 7.53 -20.68
CA SER A 126 13.12 6.66 -21.38
C SER A 126 12.80 6.56 -22.87
N ASP A 127 13.81 6.33 -23.71
CA ASP A 127 13.63 6.02 -25.13
C ASP A 127 12.86 4.69 -25.35
N ASP A 128 13.03 3.72 -24.43
CA ASP A 128 12.22 2.50 -24.37
C ASP A 128 11.01 2.74 -23.45
N TYR A 129 9.92 3.23 -24.01
CA TYR A 129 8.71 3.54 -23.25
C TYR A 129 8.11 2.32 -22.54
N GLU A 130 8.15 1.15 -23.17
CA GLU A 130 7.57 -0.06 -22.60
C GLU A 130 8.41 -0.62 -21.46
N ARG A 131 9.73 -0.46 -21.54
CA ARG A 131 10.68 -0.99 -20.55
C ARG A 131 11.64 0.11 -20.03
N PRO A 132 11.09 1.18 -19.43
CA PRO A 132 11.89 2.36 -19.04
C PRO A 132 12.94 2.07 -17.97
N LEU A 133 12.82 0.97 -17.24
CA LEU A 133 13.75 0.55 -16.19
C LEU A 133 14.77 -0.50 -16.65
N LYS A 134 14.82 -0.77 -17.98
CA LYS A 134 15.78 -1.73 -18.54
C LYS A 134 17.23 -1.33 -18.22
N GLY A 135 17.97 -2.28 -17.67
CA GLY A 135 19.38 -2.09 -17.27
C GLY A 135 19.54 -1.67 -15.82
N LEU A 136 18.45 -1.35 -15.11
CA LEU A 136 18.47 -1.13 -13.67
C LEU A 136 18.19 -2.43 -12.91
N LYS A 137 18.91 -2.63 -11.82
CA LYS A 137 18.64 -3.68 -10.85
C LYS A 137 18.06 -3.10 -9.59
N ILE A 138 16.81 -3.46 -9.27
CA ILE A 138 16.06 -2.91 -8.15
C ILE A 138 15.54 -4.06 -7.30
N VAL A 139 16.01 -4.16 -6.06
CA VAL A 139 15.52 -5.18 -5.12
C VAL A 139 14.42 -4.61 -4.23
N VAL A 140 13.45 -5.44 -3.91
CA VAL A 140 12.34 -5.14 -3.02
C VAL A 140 12.42 -6.04 -1.79
N ASP A 141 12.32 -5.47 -0.61
CA ASP A 141 12.03 -6.18 0.62
C ASP A 141 10.58 -5.88 1.02
N ALA A 142 9.70 -6.85 0.86
CA ALA A 142 8.29 -6.70 1.18
C ALA A 142 7.95 -7.11 2.62
N GLY A 143 8.91 -7.66 3.38
CA GLY A 143 8.71 -8.05 4.78
C GLY A 143 7.55 -9.01 5.01
N ASN A 144 7.16 -9.80 4.00
CA ASN A 144 5.96 -10.64 3.99
C ASN A 144 4.63 -9.85 4.12
N GLY A 145 4.66 -8.53 3.89
CA GLY A 145 3.49 -7.69 3.71
C GLY A 145 2.90 -7.79 2.30
N VAL A 146 2.11 -6.81 1.92
CA VAL A 146 1.48 -6.77 0.58
C VAL A 146 2.45 -6.34 -0.52
N GLY A 147 3.58 -5.72 -0.18
CA GLY A 147 4.48 -5.02 -1.12
C GLY A 147 5.17 -5.88 -2.19
N GLY A 148 5.06 -7.22 -2.14
CA GLY A 148 5.68 -8.12 -3.11
C GLY A 148 5.27 -7.85 -4.56
N PHE A 149 4.05 -7.38 -4.79
CA PHE A 149 3.56 -7.06 -6.13
C PHE A 149 4.42 -6.01 -6.86
N TYR A 150 5.15 -5.15 -6.16
CA TYR A 150 6.02 -4.18 -6.80
C TYR A 150 7.14 -4.86 -7.61
N ALA A 151 7.76 -5.93 -7.06
CA ALA A 151 8.81 -6.64 -7.78
C ALA A 151 8.28 -7.32 -9.05
N GLU A 152 7.17 -8.05 -8.92
CA GLU A 152 6.67 -8.93 -9.97
C GLU A 152 5.74 -8.24 -10.97
N LYS A 153 4.84 -7.38 -10.48
CA LYS A 153 3.78 -6.80 -11.31
C LYS A 153 4.06 -5.36 -11.74
N VAL A 154 5.08 -4.70 -11.19
CA VAL A 154 5.42 -3.32 -11.53
C VAL A 154 6.84 -3.21 -12.09
N LEU A 155 7.87 -3.53 -11.30
CA LEU A 155 9.25 -3.29 -11.68
C LEU A 155 9.73 -4.24 -12.79
N SER A 156 9.46 -5.55 -12.67
CA SER A 156 9.87 -6.55 -13.65
C SER A 156 9.24 -6.33 -15.04
N PRO A 157 7.93 -6.07 -15.19
CA PRO A 157 7.33 -5.72 -16.49
C PRO A 157 7.92 -4.47 -17.12
N LEU A 158 8.36 -3.51 -16.31
CA LEU A 158 9.02 -2.28 -16.77
C LEU A 158 10.50 -2.48 -17.12
N GLY A 159 11.02 -3.69 -17.01
CA GLY A 159 12.36 -4.07 -17.45
C GLY A 159 13.44 -4.07 -16.38
N ALA A 160 13.12 -3.77 -15.13
CA ALA A 160 14.08 -3.89 -14.04
C ALA A 160 14.43 -5.36 -13.76
N ASP A 161 15.70 -5.63 -13.40
CA ASP A 161 16.10 -6.89 -12.78
C ASP A 161 15.77 -6.83 -11.28
N THR A 162 14.81 -7.65 -10.85
CA THR A 162 14.38 -7.72 -9.45
C THR A 162 15.01 -8.89 -8.69
N THR A 163 16.00 -9.59 -9.29
CA THR A 163 16.68 -10.73 -8.68
C THR A 163 17.43 -10.29 -7.40
N GLY A 164 17.13 -10.95 -6.30
CA GLY A 164 17.65 -10.61 -4.97
C GLY A 164 16.62 -9.93 -4.07
N SER A 165 15.41 -9.68 -4.57
CA SER A 165 14.28 -9.26 -3.74
C SER A 165 13.94 -10.32 -2.70
N ARG A 166 13.40 -9.88 -1.55
CA ARG A 166 13.18 -10.74 -0.37
C ARG A 166 11.77 -10.65 0.15
N TYR A 167 11.30 -11.74 0.75
CA TYR A 167 10.06 -11.83 1.53
C TYR A 167 8.84 -11.30 0.78
N LEU A 168 8.77 -11.62 -0.53
CA LEU A 168 7.73 -11.12 -1.44
C LEU A 168 6.37 -11.75 -1.19
N GLU A 169 6.36 -13.02 -0.74
CA GLU A 169 5.12 -13.75 -0.45
C GLU A 169 4.47 -13.22 0.83
N PRO A 170 3.18 -12.86 0.79
CA PRO A 170 2.44 -12.42 1.97
C PRO A 170 2.38 -13.51 3.04
N ASP A 171 2.79 -13.17 4.27
CA ASP A 171 2.68 -14.04 5.44
C ASP A 171 2.37 -13.20 6.68
N GLY A 172 1.16 -13.33 7.19
CA GLY A 172 0.66 -12.52 8.30
C GLY A 172 1.33 -12.78 9.64
N MET A 173 2.24 -13.74 9.74
CA MET A 173 3.08 -13.97 10.93
C MET A 173 4.37 -13.15 10.90
N PHE A 174 4.74 -12.58 9.73
CA PHE A 174 5.96 -11.79 9.53
C PHE A 174 7.23 -12.49 10.05
N PRO A 175 7.55 -13.71 9.56
CA PRO A 175 8.56 -14.58 10.18
C PRO A 175 9.99 -14.07 10.05
N ASN A 176 10.27 -13.13 9.14
CA ASN A 176 11.63 -12.70 8.83
C ASN A 176 12.03 -11.42 9.58
N HIS A 177 11.20 -10.42 9.57
CA HIS A 177 11.34 -9.19 10.37
C HIS A 177 9.99 -8.46 10.44
N ILE A 178 9.88 -7.52 11.38
CA ILE A 178 8.74 -6.60 11.43
C ILE A 178 8.76 -5.77 10.14
N PRO A 179 7.68 -5.79 9.31
CA PRO A 179 7.61 -4.99 8.09
C PRO A 179 7.38 -3.51 8.41
N ASN A 180 8.47 -2.84 8.75
CA ASN A 180 8.49 -1.42 9.09
C ASN A 180 9.82 -0.80 8.65
N PRO A 181 9.83 0.12 7.67
CA PRO A 181 11.05 0.82 7.23
C PRO A 181 11.77 1.61 8.34
N GLU A 182 11.12 1.85 9.49
CA GLU A 182 11.74 2.50 10.66
C GLU A 182 12.46 1.51 11.57
N ASN A 183 12.27 0.22 11.36
CA ASN A 183 12.93 -0.82 12.13
C ASN A 183 14.33 -1.08 11.58
N GLU A 184 15.34 -1.05 12.46
CA GLU A 184 16.75 -1.25 12.07
C GLU A 184 17.00 -2.63 11.45
N THR A 185 16.35 -3.69 11.95
CA THR A 185 16.48 -5.05 11.39
C THR A 185 15.92 -5.10 9.98
N ALA A 186 14.77 -4.47 9.74
CA ALA A 186 14.16 -4.39 8.42
C ALA A 186 15.04 -3.58 7.43
N MET A 187 15.57 -2.43 7.86
CA MET A 187 16.49 -1.65 7.04
C MET A 187 17.81 -2.37 6.77
N ASN A 188 18.33 -3.16 7.72
CA ASN A 188 19.50 -3.99 7.49
C ASN A 188 19.21 -5.10 6.48
N SER A 189 18.02 -5.71 6.49
CA SER A 189 17.61 -6.71 5.52
C SER A 189 17.66 -6.17 4.09
N VAL A 190 17.01 -5.04 3.80
CA VAL A 190 17.04 -4.45 2.46
C VAL A 190 18.44 -3.97 2.07
N ARG A 191 19.24 -3.48 3.02
CA ARG A 191 20.66 -3.11 2.79
C ARG A 191 21.49 -4.30 2.34
N GLU A 192 21.37 -5.43 3.04
CA GLU A 192 22.06 -6.67 2.68
C GLU A 192 21.58 -7.20 1.32
N ALA A 193 20.29 -7.15 1.04
CA ALA A 193 19.74 -7.53 -0.26
C ALA A 193 20.33 -6.67 -1.38
N THR A 194 20.39 -5.34 -1.19
CA THR A 194 20.93 -4.39 -2.16
C THR A 194 22.39 -4.65 -2.46
N LEU A 195 23.21 -4.76 -1.42
CA LEU A 195 24.66 -5.01 -1.55
C LEU A 195 24.94 -6.40 -2.12
N GLY A 196 24.27 -7.43 -1.61
CA GLY A 196 24.43 -8.83 -2.06
C GLY A 196 24.06 -9.04 -3.52
N ALA A 197 22.99 -8.40 -3.97
CA ALA A 197 22.55 -8.43 -5.36
C ALA A 197 23.34 -7.46 -6.26
N LYS A 198 24.16 -6.56 -5.70
CA LYS A 198 24.76 -5.43 -6.41
C LYS A 198 23.71 -4.60 -7.13
N ALA A 199 22.61 -4.33 -6.45
CA ALA A 199 21.50 -3.59 -7.01
C ALA A 199 21.79 -2.07 -7.03
N ASP A 200 21.18 -1.38 -7.98
CA ASP A 200 21.24 0.09 -8.10
C ASP A 200 20.42 0.77 -6.99
N LEU A 201 19.33 0.10 -6.57
CA LEU A 201 18.40 0.59 -5.55
C LEU A 201 17.79 -0.58 -4.78
N GLY A 202 17.69 -0.42 -3.46
CA GLY A 202 16.84 -1.25 -2.62
C GLY A 202 15.61 -0.47 -2.15
N VAL A 203 14.46 -1.11 -2.15
CA VAL A 203 13.20 -0.53 -1.68
C VAL A 203 12.61 -1.46 -0.62
N ILE A 204 12.13 -0.88 0.47
CA ILE A 204 11.44 -1.61 1.53
C ILE A 204 10.09 -0.95 1.81
N PHE A 205 9.09 -1.77 2.13
CA PHE A 205 7.75 -1.32 2.47
C PHE A 205 7.34 -1.78 3.87
N ASP A 206 6.36 -1.10 4.46
CA ASP A 206 5.62 -1.65 5.58
C ASP A 206 4.52 -2.62 5.11
N THR A 207 3.80 -3.20 6.08
CA THR A 207 2.83 -4.29 5.81
C THR A 207 1.83 -3.96 4.71
N ASP A 208 1.24 -2.77 4.77
CA ASP A 208 0.15 -2.31 3.89
C ASP A 208 0.58 -1.27 2.85
N VAL A 209 1.90 -1.03 2.77
CA VAL A 209 2.56 -0.26 1.69
C VAL A 209 2.21 1.24 1.66
N ASP A 210 1.84 1.82 2.79
CA ASP A 210 1.68 3.28 2.89
C ASP A 210 2.95 3.98 3.36
N ARG A 211 3.97 3.20 3.77
CA ARG A 211 5.31 3.67 4.11
C ARG A 211 6.36 2.92 3.32
N GLY A 212 7.40 3.64 2.91
CA GLY A 212 8.55 3.08 2.20
C GLY A 212 9.86 3.68 2.67
N GLY A 213 10.93 2.93 2.42
CA GLY A 213 12.31 3.36 2.59
C GLY A 213 13.15 2.91 1.40
N CYS A 214 14.27 3.57 1.18
CA CYS A 214 15.17 3.26 0.08
C CYS A 214 16.62 3.19 0.55
N VAL A 215 17.38 2.32 -0.13
CA VAL A 215 18.82 2.13 0.09
C VAL A 215 19.53 2.28 -1.25
N SER A 216 20.56 3.10 -1.30
CA SER A 216 21.39 3.31 -2.48
C SER A 216 22.33 2.11 -2.74
N SER A 217 22.93 2.05 -3.94
CA SER A 217 23.82 0.96 -4.37
C SER A 217 25.03 0.73 -3.45
N ASP A 218 25.43 1.70 -2.66
CA ASP A 218 26.51 1.60 -1.66
C ASP A 218 26.02 1.19 -0.26
N GLY A 219 24.74 0.84 -0.13
CA GLY A 219 24.14 0.38 1.13
C GLY A 219 23.71 1.48 2.09
N ARG A 220 23.80 2.77 1.70
CA ARG A 220 23.32 3.85 2.55
C ARG A 220 21.81 4.04 2.43
N GLU A 221 21.15 4.21 3.56
CA GLU A 221 19.75 4.62 3.60
C GLU A 221 19.60 6.01 2.97
N ILE A 222 18.65 6.16 2.05
CA ILE A 222 18.28 7.45 1.49
C ILE A 222 17.37 8.14 2.51
N ASN A 223 17.78 9.32 2.95
CA ASN A 223 17.04 10.10 3.94
C ASN A 223 15.59 10.33 3.49
N ARG A 224 14.63 10.04 4.34
CA ARG A 224 13.18 10.17 4.02
C ARG A 224 12.78 11.60 3.71
N ASN A 225 13.37 12.59 4.38
CA ASN A 225 13.13 13.99 4.07
C ASN A 225 13.62 14.36 2.66
N ALA A 226 14.70 13.71 2.18
CA ALA A 226 15.14 13.87 0.80
C ALA A 226 14.12 13.27 -0.19
N LEU A 227 13.46 12.15 0.16
CA LEU A 227 12.38 11.59 -0.66
C LEU A 227 11.15 12.52 -0.69
N VAL A 228 10.78 13.11 0.45
CA VAL A 228 9.70 14.12 0.52
C VAL A 228 10.06 15.34 -0.33
N ALA A 229 11.30 15.84 -0.23
CA ALA A 229 11.76 16.95 -1.04
C ALA A 229 11.73 16.63 -2.55
N LEU A 230 12.15 15.43 -2.95
CA LEU A 230 12.09 14.96 -4.34
C LEU A 230 10.63 14.88 -4.83
N ALA A 231 9.74 14.31 -4.04
CA ALA A 231 8.31 14.23 -4.37
C ALA A 231 7.70 15.64 -4.52
N ALA A 232 8.07 16.59 -3.65
CA ALA A 232 7.65 17.97 -3.75
C ALA A 232 8.14 18.64 -5.04
N VAL A 233 9.39 18.41 -5.44
CA VAL A 233 9.94 18.94 -6.72
C VAL A 233 9.13 18.41 -7.89
N ILE A 234 8.88 17.09 -7.95
CA ILE A 234 8.11 16.45 -9.04
C ILE A 234 6.67 17.00 -9.08
N ALA A 235 6.04 17.18 -7.92
CA ALA A 235 4.70 17.73 -7.84
C ALA A 235 4.63 19.19 -8.34
N LEU A 236 5.62 20.00 -7.99
CA LEU A 236 5.71 21.41 -8.38
C LEU A 236 6.08 21.62 -9.85
N GLU A 237 6.78 20.67 -10.48
CA GLU A 237 7.01 20.70 -11.95
C GLU A 237 5.67 20.74 -12.73
N ASN A 238 4.66 20.00 -12.23
CA ASN A 238 3.34 19.94 -12.84
C ASN A 238 2.36 21.03 -12.31
N ASN A 239 2.69 21.67 -11.18
CA ASN A 239 1.88 22.67 -10.51
C ASN A 239 2.75 23.86 -10.05
N PRO A 240 3.28 24.68 -10.99
CA PRO A 240 4.13 25.81 -10.63
C PRO A 240 3.43 26.78 -9.67
N GLY A 241 4.07 27.14 -8.57
CA GLY A 241 3.50 27.99 -7.54
C GLY A 241 2.58 27.29 -6.53
N GLY A 242 2.45 25.98 -6.61
CA GLY A 242 1.71 25.18 -5.63
C GLY A 242 2.32 25.26 -4.23
N THR A 243 1.52 24.99 -3.21
CA THR A 243 1.95 24.93 -1.81
C THR A 243 2.19 23.49 -1.41
N VAL A 244 3.35 23.21 -0.82
CA VAL A 244 3.67 21.92 -0.21
C VAL A 244 3.45 22.02 1.30
N VAL A 245 2.66 21.12 1.85
CA VAL A 245 2.44 21.01 3.30
C VAL A 245 3.11 19.73 3.78
N THR A 246 3.92 19.85 4.81
CA THR A 246 4.61 18.74 5.47
C THR A 246 4.17 18.64 6.92
N ASP A 247 4.44 17.51 7.55
CA ASP A 247 4.20 17.35 8.99
C ASP A 247 5.32 17.99 9.84
N SER A 248 5.14 17.94 11.17
CA SER A 248 6.08 18.54 12.12
C SER A 248 7.40 17.79 12.27
N VAL A 249 7.52 16.58 11.71
CA VAL A 249 8.75 15.77 11.78
C VAL A 249 9.56 15.80 10.51
N THR A 250 9.05 16.43 9.45
CA THR A 250 9.78 16.69 8.21
C THR A 250 10.70 17.90 8.39
N SER A 251 12.00 17.74 8.18
CA SER A 251 13.04 18.77 8.37
C SER A 251 13.81 19.05 7.09
#